data_8e1ed2c9df9b931dacb43683fcd5ef24
#
_entry.id   8e1ed2c9df9b931dacb43683fcd5ef24
#
_cell.length_a   1.000
_cell.length_b   1.000
_cell.length_c   1.000
_cell.angle_alpha   90.00
_cell.angle_beta   90.00
_cell.angle_gamma   90.00
#
_symmetry.space_group_name_H-M   'P 1'
#
loop_
_entity.id
_entity.type
_entity.pdbx_description
1 polymer ?
#
loop_
_entity_poly.entity_id
_entity_poly.type
_entity_poly.pdbx_seq_one_letter_code
_entity_poly.pdbx_strand_id
1 'polypeptide(L)'
;MQRRDVSLRQNRRGPAGLRIDLGRAKAHWRQTYHLPPARPLASQSQARKFIDERGFIFFWPIKGIEFPSMWTAVAGDRPVADAHDDPGHVTWGWKDDALPKRIWYYAKVLRRKATMISLEVAPCFYALSQNFGSIEEDHLVAYQDGRLTLAAKNIYDALLTNGALDSISLRKAARMAGAKESEWNRALEDLQMDFKILPVGVAEAGSWKYAFIYDIAARHYPQLPEQARRISESQARQRLLELYFGSVGISNQHEVTKLFGWSPELVNRALGVLVGSKQIVAAAHPEDSRQWFALPQLCRA
;
A
#
# COMPACT_ATOMS: atom_id res chain seq x y z
N MET A 1 -53.65 12.50 16.42
CA MET A 1 -52.71 12.80 15.32
C MET A 1 -51.48 11.89 15.52
N GLN A 2 -51.57 10.67 14.99
CA GLN A 2 -50.56 9.62 15.18
C GLN A 2 -49.44 9.80 14.11
N ARG A 3 -48.22 10.02 14.56
CA ARG A 3 -47.03 9.99 13.70
C ARG A 3 -46.67 8.51 13.44
N ARG A 4 -46.76 8.10 12.19
CA ARG A 4 -46.31 6.79 11.73
C ARG A 4 -44.78 6.80 11.69
N ASP A 5 -44.19 6.01 12.56
CA ASP A 5 -42.76 5.69 12.58
C ASP A 5 -42.50 4.73 11.39
N VAL A 6 -41.88 5.26 10.35
CA VAL A 6 -41.45 4.45 9.18
C VAL A 6 -40.07 3.89 9.54
N SER A 7 -40.09 2.72 10.18
CA SER A 7 -38.92 1.90 10.41
C SER A 7 -38.30 1.47 9.06
N LEU A 8 -37.19 2.11 8.68
CA LEU A 8 -36.31 1.68 7.61
C LEU A 8 -35.60 0.38 8.02
N ARG A 9 -36.29 -0.75 7.88
CA ARG A 9 -35.64 -2.05 7.87
C ARG A 9 -34.82 -2.15 6.59
N GLN A 10 -33.54 -1.78 6.68
CA GLN A 10 -32.56 -2.06 5.63
C GLN A 10 -32.51 -3.57 5.38
N ASN A 11 -32.88 -3.93 4.16
CA ASN A 11 -32.90 -5.29 3.62
C ASN A 11 -31.46 -5.84 3.60
N ARG A 12 -31.05 -6.58 4.65
CA ARG A 12 -29.71 -7.18 4.83
C ARG A 12 -29.50 -8.46 4.00
N ARG A 13 -30.26 -8.66 2.94
CA ARG A 13 -30.06 -9.79 2.01
C ARG A 13 -29.54 -9.23 0.70
N GLY A 14 -28.26 -9.53 0.39
CA GLY A 14 -27.73 -9.34 -0.96
C GLY A 14 -28.64 -10.05 -2.00
N PRO A 15 -28.49 -9.74 -3.29
CA PRO A 15 -29.35 -10.35 -4.33
C PRO A 15 -29.34 -11.87 -4.16
N ALA A 16 -30.54 -12.45 -4.02
CA ALA A 16 -30.72 -13.87 -3.78
C ALA A 16 -30.04 -14.67 -4.90
N GLY A 17 -28.98 -15.41 -4.59
CA GLY A 17 -28.48 -16.43 -5.47
C GLY A 17 -26.97 -16.54 -5.63
N LEU A 18 -26.20 -15.46 -5.66
CA LEU A 18 -24.76 -15.57 -5.95
C LEU A 18 -23.97 -16.08 -4.76
N ARG A 19 -23.19 -17.15 -4.99
CA ARG A 19 -22.26 -17.72 -4.01
C ARG A 19 -20.83 -17.68 -4.54
N ILE A 20 -19.88 -17.41 -3.65
CA ILE A 20 -18.45 -17.49 -3.97
C ILE A 20 -18.09 -18.95 -4.23
N ASP A 21 -17.41 -19.20 -5.34
CA ASP A 21 -16.78 -20.46 -5.65
C ASP A 21 -15.34 -20.45 -5.09
N LEU A 22 -15.14 -21.11 -3.95
CA LEU A 22 -13.84 -21.14 -3.27
C LEU A 22 -12.75 -21.81 -4.11
N GLY A 23 -13.11 -22.74 -5.00
CA GLY A 23 -12.15 -23.38 -5.91
C GLY A 23 -11.61 -22.38 -6.93
N ARG A 24 -12.49 -21.61 -7.55
CA ARG A 24 -12.12 -20.52 -8.48
C ARG A 24 -11.36 -19.40 -7.76
N ALA A 25 -11.80 -19.01 -6.57
CA ALA A 25 -11.13 -18.00 -5.75
C ALA A 25 -9.69 -18.43 -5.42
N LYS A 26 -9.47 -19.69 -5.03
CA LYS A 26 -8.15 -20.24 -4.76
C LYS A 26 -7.27 -20.29 -6.02
N ALA A 27 -7.84 -20.65 -7.16
CA ALA A 27 -7.11 -20.64 -8.44
C ALA A 27 -6.70 -19.22 -8.84
N HIS A 28 -7.61 -18.24 -8.69
CA HIS A 28 -7.34 -16.83 -8.91
C HIS A 28 -6.20 -16.34 -8.00
N TRP A 29 -6.29 -16.59 -6.70
CA TRP A 29 -5.28 -16.23 -5.72
C TRP A 29 -3.89 -16.82 -6.08
N ARG A 30 -3.82 -18.12 -6.44
CA ARG A 30 -2.56 -18.73 -6.89
C ARG A 30 -1.94 -17.99 -8.08
N GLN A 31 -2.75 -17.63 -9.06
CA GLN A 31 -2.31 -16.89 -10.23
C GLN A 31 -1.81 -15.48 -9.88
N THR A 32 -2.58 -14.74 -9.09
CA THR A 32 -2.30 -13.33 -8.78
C THR A 32 -1.20 -13.14 -7.75
N TYR A 33 -0.91 -14.15 -6.92
CA TYR A 33 0.21 -14.17 -5.99
C TYR A 33 1.47 -14.83 -6.59
N HIS A 34 1.38 -15.25 -7.85
CA HIS A 34 2.47 -15.90 -8.56
C HIS A 34 2.94 -17.22 -7.91
N LEU A 35 1.99 -17.99 -7.39
CA LEU A 35 2.22 -19.28 -6.76
C LEU A 35 2.14 -20.44 -7.78
N PRO A 36 2.68 -21.63 -7.46
CA PRO A 36 2.60 -22.78 -8.34
C PRO A 36 1.17 -23.04 -8.85
N PRO A 37 0.99 -23.35 -10.15
CA PRO A 37 2.01 -23.80 -11.11
C PRO A 37 2.87 -22.71 -11.77
N ALA A 38 2.69 -21.41 -11.42
CA ALA A 38 3.56 -20.35 -11.92
C ALA A 38 5.02 -20.60 -11.44
N ARG A 39 5.99 -20.29 -12.30
CA ARG A 39 7.40 -20.33 -11.91
C ARG A 39 7.70 -19.12 -11.02
N PRO A 40 8.57 -19.27 -10.00
CA PRO A 40 9.03 -18.13 -9.22
C PRO A 40 9.59 -17.00 -10.10
N LEU A 41 9.42 -15.75 -9.67
CA LEU A 41 10.07 -14.63 -10.33
C LEU A 41 11.59 -14.77 -10.21
N ALA A 42 12.31 -14.63 -11.32
CA ALA A 42 13.73 -14.89 -11.40
C ALA A 42 14.57 -13.65 -11.78
N SER A 43 13.92 -12.48 -12.00
CA SER A 43 14.62 -11.25 -12.37
C SER A 43 13.88 -10.00 -11.93
N GLN A 44 14.61 -8.88 -11.78
CA GLN A 44 14.04 -7.57 -11.48
C GLN A 44 13.03 -7.11 -12.56
N SER A 45 13.25 -7.47 -13.83
CA SER A 45 12.30 -7.16 -14.91
C SER A 45 10.97 -7.88 -14.75
N GLN A 46 10.99 -9.15 -14.33
CA GLN A 46 9.77 -9.89 -14.01
C GLN A 46 9.10 -9.34 -12.77
N ALA A 47 9.89 -8.95 -11.75
CA ALA A 47 9.38 -8.30 -10.55
C ALA A 47 8.67 -6.96 -10.89
N ARG A 48 9.26 -6.14 -11.76
CA ARG A 48 8.62 -4.91 -12.26
C ARG A 48 7.29 -5.22 -12.92
N LYS A 49 7.27 -6.15 -13.87
CA LYS A 49 6.04 -6.55 -14.56
C LYS A 49 4.95 -7.00 -13.57
N PHE A 50 5.33 -7.80 -12.57
CA PHE A 50 4.42 -8.25 -11.52
C PHE A 50 3.83 -7.07 -10.71
N ILE A 51 4.67 -6.08 -10.33
CA ILE A 51 4.21 -4.88 -9.63
C ILE A 51 3.28 -4.05 -10.53
N ASP A 52 3.63 -3.88 -11.81
CA ASP A 52 2.82 -3.12 -12.77
C ASP A 52 1.44 -3.77 -12.97
N GLU A 53 1.37 -5.11 -13.06
CA GLU A 53 0.12 -5.86 -13.20
C GLU A 53 -0.75 -5.83 -11.93
N ARG A 54 -0.14 -5.85 -10.74
CA ARG A 54 -0.87 -5.79 -9.46
C ARG A 54 -1.19 -4.37 -9.02
N GLY A 55 -0.45 -3.38 -9.55
CA GLY A 55 -0.51 -1.98 -9.18
C GLY A 55 0.27 -1.68 -7.90
N PHE A 56 0.13 -2.52 -6.89
CA PHE A 56 0.88 -2.44 -5.63
C PHE A 56 0.91 -3.82 -4.94
N ILE A 57 1.96 -4.06 -4.17
CA ILE A 57 2.19 -5.28 -3.40
C ILE A 57 2.98 -4.97 -2.14
N PHE A 58 3.00 -5.86 -1.17
CA PHE A 58 3.96 -5.80 -0.08
C PHE A 58 5.34 -6.32 -0.52
N PHE A 59 6.38 -5.86 0.15
CA PHE A 59 7.71 -6.47 -0.01
C PHE A 59 7.76 -7.85 0.66
N TRP A 60 7.28 -7.96 1.89
CA TRP A 60 7.12 -9.20 2.64
C TRP A 60 5.65 -9.48 2.97
N PRO A 61 5.24 -10.74 3.15
CA PRO A 61 3.91 -11.07 3.61
C PRO A 61 3.67 -10.50 5.00
N ILE A 62 2.47 -10.01 5.26
CA ILE A 62 2.08 -9.39 6.53
C ILE A 62 1.10 -10.31 7.24
N LYS A 63 1.44 -10.73 8.47
CA LYS A 63 0.59 -11.62 9.26
C LYS A 63 -0.84 -11.07 9.38
N GLY A 64 -1.80 -11.88 8.97
CA GLY A 64 -3.22 -11.56 9.02
C GLY A 64 -3.70 -10.57 7.96
N ILE A 65 -2.91 -10.26 6.93
CA ILE A 65 -3.32 -9.51 5.74
C ILE A 65 -3.03 -10.39 4.52
N GLU A 66 -4.09 -10.84 3.87
CA GLU A 66 -3.99 -11.62 2.63
C GLU A 66 -3.83 -10.66 1.45
N PHE A 67 -2.59 -10.50 0.98
CA PHE A 67 -2.27 -9.64 -0.15
C PHE A 67 -0.96 -10.07 -0.80
N PRO A 68 -0.78 -9.90 -2.12
CA PRO A 68 0.45 -10.28 -2.81
C PRO A 68 1.69 -9.62 -2.21
N SER A 69 2.79 -10.39 -2.16
CA SER A 69 4.09 -9.87 -1.76
C SER A 69 5.19 -10.30 -2.73
N MET A 70 6.26 -9.52 -2.78
CA MET A 70 7.45 -9.86 -3.58
C MET A 70 8.07 -11.17 -3.08
N TRP A 71 8.16 -11.35 -1.76
CA TRP A 71 8.65 -12.58 -1.17
C TRP A 71 7.86 -13.82 -1.66
N THR A 72 6.53 -13.76 -1.55
CA THR A 72 5.67 -14.87 -1.98
C THR A 72 5.84 -15.20 -3.45
N ALA A 73 5.99 -14.20 -4.29
CA ALA A 73 6.16 -14.39 -5.73
C ALA A 73 7.54 -14.98 -6.13
N VAL A 74 8.54 -14.85 -5.25
CA VAL A 74 9.91 -15.39 -5.47
C VAL A 74 10.15 -16.68 -4.71
N ALA A 75 9.77 -16.74 -3.43
CA ALA A 75 10.08 -17.82 -2.51
C ALA A 75 8.93 -18.81 -2.29
N GLY A 76 7.73 -18.49 -2.82
CA GLY A 76 6.52 -19.28 -2.58
C GLY A 76 5.82 -18.91 -1.26
N ASP A 77 4.76 -19.64 -0.96
CA ASP A 77 3.95 -19.44 0.26
C ASP A 77 4.65 -20.10 1.46
N ARG A 78 5.69 -19.44 1.94
CA ARG A 78 6.47 -19.82 3.12
C ARG A 78 6.89 -18.61 3.93
N PRO A 79 7.19 -18.78 5.22
CA PRO A 79 7.72 -17.68 6.05
C PRO A 79 8.98 -17.06 5.44
N VAL A 80 9.19 -15.77 5.72
CA VAL A 80 10.45 -15.11 5.37
C VAL A 80 11.58 -15.79 6.14
N ALA A 81 12.62 -16.18 5.44
CA ALA A 81 13.76 -16.84 6.05
C ALA A 81 14.63 -15.86 6.84
N ASP A 82 15.11 -16.30 8.00
CA ASP A 82 16.07 -15.53 8.80
C ASP A 82 17.51 -15.66 8.27
N ALA A 83 17.79 -16.71 7.52
CA ALA A 83 19.12 -16.96 6.92
C ALA A 83 19.38 -15.99 5.76
N HIS A 84 20.46 -15.22 5.82
CA HIS A 84 20.79 -14.18 4.82
C HIS A 84 21.12 -14.74 3.43
N ASP A 85 21.54 -16.00 3.34
CA ASP A 85 21.87 -16.72 2.10
C ASP A 85 20.66 -17.41 1.47
N ASP A 86 19.47 -17.27 2.04
CA ASP A 86 18.25 -17.81 1.43
C ASP A 86 18.03 -17.21 0.02
N PRO A 87 17.80 -18.04 -1.01
CA PRO A 87 17.58 -17.57 -2.39
C PRO A 87 16.44 -16.54 -2.53
N GLY A 88 15.45 -16.57 -1.65
CA GLY A 88 14.36 -15.56 -1.64
C GLY A 88 14.85 -14.15 -1.35
N HIS A 89 16.02 -13.99 -0.72
CA HIS A 89 16.60 -12.68 -0.43
C HIS A 89 17.20 -11.97 -1.64
N VAL A 90 17.22 -12.58 -2.83
CA VAL A 90 17.53 -11.89 -4.08
C VAL A 90 16.66 -10.64 -4.28
N THR A 91 15.48 -10.64 -3.69
CA THR A 91 14.54 -9.48 -3.69
C THR A 91 15.13 -8.21 -3.08
N TRP A 92 16.08 -8.33 -2.15
CA TRP A 92 16.74 -7.17 -1.55
C TRP A 92 17.60 -6.45 -2.58
N GLY A 93 18.44 -7.15 -3.31
CA GLY A 93 19.24 -6.58 -4.38
C GLY A 93 18.37 -5.91 -5.45
N TRP A 94 17.27 -6.56 -5.87
CA TRP A 94 16.34 -5.97 -6.83
C TRP A 94 15.72 -4.67 -6.31
N LYS A 95 15.35 -4.65 -5.03
CA LYS A 95 14.80 -3.45 -4.39
C LYS A 95 15.83 -2.33 -4.36
N ASP A 96 17.04 -2.60 -3.86
CA ASP A 96 18.09 -1.60 -3.69
C ASP A 96 18.53 -0.99 -5.03
N ASP A 97 18.70 -1.83 -6.04
CA ASP A 97 19.01 -1.41 -7.41
C ASP A 97 17.91 -0.55 -8.06
N ALA A 98 16.66 -0.79 -7.69
CA ALA A 98 15.52 -0.10 -8.27
C ALA A 98 15.34 1.32 -7.73
N LEU A 99 15.75 1.60 -6.49
CA LEU A 99 15.52 2.88 -5.82
C LEU A 99 16.09 4.06 -6.63
N PRO A 100 17.39 4.13 -6.94
CA PRO A 100 17.95 5.25 -7.70
C PRO A 100 17.49 5.27 -9.17
N LYS A 101 17.09 4.12 -9.71
CA LYS A 101 16.60 3.99 -11.10
C LYS A 101 15.12 4.33 -11.24
N ARG A 102 14.40 4.59 -10.14
CA ARG A 102 12.97 4.92 -10.13
C ARG A 102 12.12 3.89 -10.87
N ILE A 103 12.40 2.58 -10.68
CA ILE A 103 11.67 1.50 -11.37
C ILE A 103 10.26 1.36 -10.82
N TRP A 104 10.07 1.55 -9.52
CA TRP A 104 8.80 1.58 -8.79
C TRP A 104 8.90 2.54 -7.62
N TYR A 105 7.76 2.94 -7.06
CA TYR A 105 7.72 3.65 -5.79
C TYR A 105 7.85 2.64 -4.65
N TYR A 106 8.77 2.87 -3.71
CA TYR A 106 9.00 2.02 -2.55
C TYR A 106 9.01 2.85 -1.28
N ALA A 107 8.11 2.53 -0.34
CA ALA A 107 8.06 3.17 0.97
C ALA A 107 7.19 2.34 1.93
N LYS A 108 7.17 2.71 3.21
CA LYS A 108 6.27 2.11 4.21
C LYS A 108 4.86 2.73 4.14
N VAL A 109 4.13 2.49 3.05
CA VAL A 109 2.83 3.12 2.75
C VAL A 109 1.68 2.42 3.47
N LEU A 110 1.38 1.18 3.07
CA LEU A 110 0.26 0.43 3.63
C LEU A 110 0.63 -0.18 4.98
N ARG A 111 -0.14 0.15 6.01
CA ARG A 111 0.07 -0.39 7.38
C ARG A 111 1.46 -0.14 7.95
N ARG A 112 2.17 0.89 7.51
CA ARG A 112 3.59 1.16 7.84
C ARG A 112 4.51 0.00 7.47
N LYS A 113 4.14 -0.75 6.43
CA LYS A 113 4.93 -1.87 5.92
C LYS A 113 5.49 -1.55 4.54
N ALA A 114 6.66 -2.11 4.26
CA ALA A 114 7.33 -1.94 2.99
C ALA A 114 6.39 -2.35 1.84
N THR A 115 6.01 -1.36 1.04
CA THR A 115 5.06 -1.46 -0.07
C THR A 115 5.78 -1.05 -1.35
N MET A 116 5.59 -1.84 -2.40
CA MET A 116 6.06 -1.55 -3.75
C MET A 116 4.84 -1.17 -4.58
N ILE A 117 4.91 -0.02 -5.25
CA ILE A 117 3.78 0.56 -5.99
C ILE A 117 4.27 0.88 -7.41
N SER A 118 3.50 0.50 -8.43
CA SER A 118 3.81 0.89 -9.80
C SER A 118 3.75 2.41 -9.96
N LEU A 119 4.57 2.98 -10.83
CA LEU A 119 4.59 4.44 -11.03
C LEU A 119 3.29 4.96 -11.63
N GLU A 120 2.53 4.12 -12.32
CA GLU A 120 1.19 4.46 -12.82
C GLU A 120 0.17 4.64 -11.68
N VAL A 121 0.31 3.86 -10.60
CA VAL A 121 -0.66 3.82 -9.49
C VAL A 121 -0.25 4.75 -8.34
N ALA A 122 1.03 5.09 -8.22
CA ALA A 122 1.53 6.00 -7.19
C ALA A 122 0.75 7.33 -7.09
N PRO A 123 0.31 7.98 -8.19
CA PRO A 123 -0.54 9.17 -8.12
C PRO A 123 -1.87 8.97 -7.38
N CYS A 124 -2.47 7.77 -7.42
CA CYS A 124 -3.70 7.49 -6.66
C CYS A 124 -3.45 7.49 -5.15
N PHE A 125 -2.32 6.95 -4.69
CA PHE A 125 -1.94 7.00 -3.28
C PHE A 125 -1.60 8.43 -2.86
N TYR A 126 -0.85 9.17 -3.69
CA TYR A 126 -0.51 10.56 -3.41
C TYR A 126 -1.75 11.46 -3.31
N ALA A 127 -2.77 11.26 -4.16
CA ALA A 127 -4.03 12.00 -4.11
C ALA A 127 -4.81 11.80 -2.80
N LEU A 128 -4.52 10.72 -2.05
CA LEU A 128 -5.12 10.44 -0.75
C LEU A 128 -4.28 10.94 0.43
N SER A 129 -3.06 11.44 0.20
CA SER A 129 -2.10 11.81 1.25
C SER A 129 -2.28 13.24 1.80
N GLN A 130 -3.22 14.01 1.27
CA GLN A 130 -3.43 15.43 1.62
C GLN A 130 -2.20 16.32 1.40
N ASN A 131 -1.31 15.94 0.47
CA ASN A 131 -0.22 16.78 0.01
C ASN A 131 -0.70 17.63 -1.18
N PHE A 132 -0.32 18.92 -1.19
CA PHE A 132 -0.67 19.85 -2.27
C PHE A 132 0.44 19.95 -3.32
N GLY A 133 1.61 19.37 -3.04
CA GLY A 133 2.79 19.35 -3.91
C GLY A 133 3.73 20.52 -3.67
N SER A 134 3.55 21.30 -2.62
CA SER A 134 4.52 22.30 -2.16
C SER A 134 5.56 21.61 -1.27
N ILE A 135 6.78 21.49 -1.77
CA ILE A 135 7.88 20.86 -1.02
C ILE A 135 8.17 21.66 0.26
N GLU A 136 8.05 22.97 0.22
CA GLU A 136 8.35 23.87 1.33
C GLU A 136 7.23 23.97 2.37
N GLU A 137 5.97 23.73 1.99
CA GLU A 137 4.80 24.07 2.81
C GLU A 137 4.01 22.86 3.31
N ASP A 138 3.89 21.79 2.51
CA ASP A 138 3.01 20.65 2.84
C ASP A 138 3.28 20.04 4.22
N HIS A 139 4.53 19.99 4.65
CA HIS A 139 4.90 19.46 5.97
C HIS A 139 4.60 20.46 7.09
N LEU A 140 4.69 21.77 6.83
CA LEU A 140 4.37 22.82 7.80
C LEU A 140 2.87 22.86 8.09
N VAL A 141 2.05 22.81 7.04
CA VAL A 141 0.59 22.71 7.17
C VAL A 141 0.21 21.45 7.94
N ALA A 142 0.77 20.30 7.58
CA ALA A 142 0.50 19.05 8.28
C ALA A 142 0.94 19.09 9.77
N TYR A 143 2.01 19.77 10.10
CA TYR A 143 2.46 19.97 11.49
C TYR A 143 1.52 20.92 12.25
N GLN A 144 1.12 22.06 11.65
CA GLN A 144 0.19 23.02 12.26
C GLN A 144 -1.17 22.38 12.54
N ASP A 145 -1.64 21.51 11.65
CA ASP A 145 -2.89 20.75 11.81
C ASP A 145 -2.78 19.58 12.81
N GLY A 146 -1.61 19.38 13.43
CA GLY A 146 -1.38 18.28 14.37
C GLY A 146 -1.30 16.90 13.71
N ARG A 147 -1.17 16.82 12.39
CA ARG A 147 -1.04 15.57 11.63
C ARG A 147 0.40 15.03 11.58
N LEU A 148 1.39 15.90 11.77
CA LEU A 148 2.79 15.52 11.91
C LEU A 148 3.32 15.82 13.31
N THR A 149 4.18 14.95 13.82
CA THR A 149 4.93 15.21 15.05
C THR A 149 6.09 16.18 14.81
N LEU A 150 6.59 16.79 15.86
CA LEU A 150 7.82 17.61 15.78
C LEU A 150 9.01 16.80 15.25
N ALA A 151 9.15 15.54 15.66
CA ALA A 151 10.17 14.63 15.16
C ALA A 151 10.09 14.45 13.63
N ALA A 152 8.90 14.21 13.09
CA ALA A 152 8.68 14.07 11.65
C ALA A 152 8.96 15.39 10.91
N LYS A 153 8.52 16.53 11.46
CA LYS A 153 8.85 17.86 10.91
C LYS A 153 10.36 18.07 10.83
N ASN A 154 11.09 17.81 11.91
CA ASN A 154 12.54 17.99 11.94
C ASN A 154 13.27 17.12 10.91
N ILE A 155 12.80 15.88 10.69
CA ILE A 155 13.34 14.99 9.66
C ILE A 155 13.11 15.61 8.28
N TYR A 156 11.91 16.10 8.02
CA TYR A 156 11.58 16.71 6.71
C TYR A 156 12.38 17.99 6.47
N ASP A 157 12.49 18.88 7.47
CA ASP A 157 13.30 20.11 7.40
C ASP A 157 14.78 19.81 7.11
N ALA A 158 15.32 18.74 7.70
CA ALA A 158 16.69 18.31 7.46
C ALA A 158 16.89 17.89 5.98
N LEU A 159 15.94 17.15 5.40
CA LEU A 159 15.98 16.79 3.98
C LEU A 159 15.73 17.98 3.07
N LEU A 160 14.88 18.92 3.48
CA LEU A 160 14.62 20.14 2.71
C LEU A 160 15.90 20.97 2.58
N THR A 161 16.63 21.13 3.66
CA THR A 161 17.84 21.94 3.74
C THR A 161 19.07 21.30 3.10
N ASN A 162 19.24 19.98 3.26
CA ASN A 162 20.50 19.30 2.93
C ASN A 162 20.40 18.41 1.68
N GLY A 163 19.20 18.20 1.12
CA GLY A 163 18.98 17.21 0.06
C GLY A 163 18.85 15.79 0.63
N ALA A 164 19.10 14.80 -0.24
CA ALA A 164 19.05 13.39 0.15
C ALA A 164 20.16 13.05 1.17
N LEU A 165 19.79 12.33 2.23
CA LEU A 165 20.72 11.93 3.31
C LEU A 165 20.52 10.44 3.66
N ASP A 166 21.62 9.75 3.97
CA ASP A 166 21.54 8.45 4.62
C ASP A 166 20.91 8.56 6.03
N SER A 167 20.35 7.47 6.53
CA SER A 167 19.60 7.48 7.79
C SER A 167 20.40 7.97 9.01
N ILE A 168 21.72 7.79 9.01
CA ILE A 168 22.59 8.19 10.11
C ILE A 168 22.84 9.70 10.05
N SER A 169 23.21 10.20 8.87
CA SER A 169 23.39 11.64 8.59
C SER A 169 22.09 12.40 8.80
N LEU A 170 20.95 11.82 8.34
CA LEU A 170 19.64 12.39 8.52
C LEU A 170 19.26 12.53 9.99
N ARG A 171 19.50 11.49 10.80
CA ARG A 171 19.21 11.51 12.24
C ARG A 171 20.00 12.60 12.96
N LYS A 172 21.26 12.81 12.55
CA LYS A 172 22.11 13.89 13.08
C LYS A 172 21.60 15.26 12.62
N ALA A 173 21.32 15.44 11.34
CA ALA A 173 20.85 16.71 10.77
C ALA A 173 19.48 17.12 11.35
N ALA A 174 18.58 16.16 11.59
CA ALA A 174 17.30 16.37 12.26
C ALA A 174 17.40 16.63 13.77
N ARG A 175 18.62 16.68 14.35
CA ARG A 175 18.89 16.85 15.79
C ARG A 175 18.25 15.77 16.66
N MET A 176 18.15 14.55 16.12
CA MET A 176 17.53 13.39 16.79
C MET A 176 18.53 12.33 17.24
N ALA A 177 19.81 12.65 17.33
CA ALA A 177 20.85 11.69 17.74
C ALA A 177 20.57 11.04 19.12
N GLY A 178 19.95 11.78 20.05
CA GLY A 178 19.55 11.30 21.38
C GLY A 178 18.10 10.77 21.46
N ALA A 179 17.34 10.80 20.39
CA ALA A 179 15.97 10.33 20.39
C ALA A 179 15.90 8.80 20.52
N LYS A 180 14.81 8.29 21.13
CA LYS A 180 14.53 6.86 21.19
C LYS A 180 14.37 6.29 19.78
N GLU A 181 14.81 5.04 19.58
CA GLU A 181 14.71 4.36 18.30
C GLU A 181 13.25 4.23 17.82
N SER A 182 12.33 4.00 18.75
CA SER A 182 10.88 3.93 18.45
C SER A 182 10.31 5.26 17.95
N GLU A 183 10.77 6.40 18.48
CA GLU A 183 10.36 7.73 18.04
C GLU A 183 10.89 8.04 16.66
N TRP A 184 12.18 7.78 16.42
CA TRP A 184 12.82 7.91 15.12
C TRP A 184 12.12 7.08 14.03
N ASN A 185 11.95 5.78 14.29
CA ASN A 185 11.32 4.88 13.33
C ASN A 185 9.87 5.28 13.04
N ARG A 186 9.12 5.68 14.08
CA ARG A 186 7.73 6.13 13.90
C ARG A 186 7.65 7.38 13.04
N ALA A 187 8.51 8.36 13.26
CA ALA A 187 8.54 9.59 12.47
C ALA A 187 8.86 9.31 11.00
N LEU A 188 9.85 8.44 10.72
CA LEU A 188 10.15 8.00 9.36
C LEU A 188 8.98 7.25 8.71
N GLU A 189 8.29 6.39 9.46
CA GLU A 189 7.14 5.63 8.96
C GLU A 189 5.95 6.54 8.66
N ASP A 190 5.66 7.50 9.53
CA ASP A 190 4.57 8.46 9.33
C ASP A 190 4.81 9.32 8.08
N LEU A 191 6.04 9.81 7.87
CA LEU A 191 6.40 10.57 6.67
C LEU A 191 6.31 9.74 5.38
N GLN A 192 6.71 8.47 5.42
CA GLN A 192 6.60 7.57 4.27
C GLN A 192 5.14 7.22 3.95
N MET A 193 4.34 6.94 4.98
CA MET A 193 2.93 6.63 4.82
C MET A 193 2.16 7.81 4.20
N ASP A 194 2.57 9.04 4.54
CA ASP A 194 1.98 10.27 4.03
C ASP A 194 2.62 10.78 2.72
N PHE A 195 3.38 9.95 2.04
CA PHE A 195 4.03 10.32 0.76
C PHE A 195 4.91 11.58 0.83
N LYS A 196 5.45 11.91 1.98
CA LYS A 196 6.35 13.05 2.16
C LYS A 196 7.80 12.71 1.86
N ILE A 197 8.26 11.54 2.30
CA ILE A 197 9.62 11.04 2.04
C ILE A 197 9.59 9.58 1.58
N LEU A 198 10.70 9.15 0.98
CA LEU A 198 10.90 7.74 0.61
C LEU A 198 12.38 7.39 0.60
N PRO A 199 12.74 6.09 0.68
CA PRO A 199 14.07 5.63 0.34
C PRO A 199 14.36 5.82 -1.16
N VAL A 200 15.51 6.41 -1.48
CA VAL A 200 15.94 6.69 -2.87
C VAL A 200 17.23 5.97 -3.25
N GLY A 201 17.83 5.28 -2.29
CA GLY A 201 19.05 4.52 -2.48
C GLY A 201 19.51 3.91 -1.16
N VAL A 202 20.70 3.29 -1.21
CA VAL A 202 21.40 2.73 -0.04
C VAL A 202 22.83 3.26 -0.01
N ALA A 203 23.36 3.42 1.21
CA ALA A 203 24.73 3.82 1.48
C ALA A 203 25.44 2.76 2.32
N GLU A 204 26.75 2.60 2.12
CA GLU A 204 27.61 1.80 2.99
C GLU A 204 27.91 2.58 4.27
N ALA A 205 26.94 2.70 5.17
CA ALA A 205 27.05 3.44 6.41
C ALA A 205 26.57 2.62 7.61
N GLY A 206 27.03 2.97 8.81
CA GLY A 206 26.67 2.31 10.05
C GLY A 206 27.37 0.96 10.28
N SER A 207 27.01 0.32 11.40
CA SER A 207 27.61 -0.94 11.84
C SER A 207 27.42 -2.09 10.85
N TRP A 208 26.31 -2.08 10.12
CA TRP A 208 25.94 -3.10 9.14
C TRP A 208 26.36 -2.75 7.71
N LYS A 209 27.07 -1.62 7.51
CA LYS A 209 27.41 -1.09 6.18
C LYS A 209 26.21 -1.00 5.24
N TYR A 210 25.04 -0.72 5.80
CA TYR A 210 23.79 -0.61 5.09
C TYR A 210 22.89 0.44 5.75
N ALA A 211 22.60 1.50 5.02
CA ALA A 211 21.68 2.54 5.46
C ALA A 211 20.85 3.04 4.27
N PHE A 212 19.53 3.18 4.41
CA PHE A 212 18.73 3.84 3.38
C PHE A 212 19.11 5.31 3.26
N ILE A 213 19.19 5.79 2.03
CA ILE A 213 19.21 7.21 1.71
C ILE A 213 17.76 7.65 1.50
N TYR A 214 17.33 8.66 2.25
CA TYR A 214 15.98 9.24 2.14
C TYR A 214 16.00 10.55 1.40
N ASP A 215 14.92 10.84 0.66
CA ASP A 215 14.66 12.14 0.06
C ASP A 215 13.16 12.47 0.10
N ILE A 216 12.83 13.73 -0.20
CA ILE A 216 11.44 14.21 -0.31
C ILE A 216 10.81 13.58 -1.57
N ALA A 217 9.62 12.99 -1.40
CA ALA A 217 8.95 12.25 -2.46
C ALA A 217 8.67 13.10 -3.71
N ALA A 218 8.19 14.32 -3.52
CA ALA A 218 7.93 15.26 -4.62
C ALA A 218 9.20 15.78 -5.29
N ARG A 219 10.36 15.75 -4.62
CA ARG A 219 11.67 16.05 -5.22
C ARG A 219 12.17 14.90 -6.07
N HIS A 220 12.04 13.67 -5.54
CA HIS A 220 12.46 12.46 -6.26
C HIS A 220 11.56 12.14 -7.45
N TYR A 221 10.23 12.37 -7.33
CA TYR A 221 9.24 12.20 -8.39
C TYR A 221 8.51 13.52 -8.67
N PRO A 222 9.12 14.50 -9.37
CA PRO A 222 8.55 15.83 -9.52
C PRO A 222 7.23 15.87 -10.29
N GLN A 223 6.95 14.85 -11.11
CA GLN A 223 5.68 14.72 -11.83
C GLN A 223 4.52 14.21 -10.97
N LEU A 224 4.81 13.60 -9.80
CA LEU A 224 3.82 12.92 -8.98
C LEU A 224 2.71 13.85 -8.46
N PRO A 225 3.01 15.05 -7.90
CA PRO A 225 1.97 15.98 -7.46
C PRO A 225 1.04 16.42 -8.59
N GLU A 226 1.59 16.73 -9.77
CA GLU A 226 0.79 17.18 -10.92
C GLU A 226 -0.13 16.07 -11.46
N GLN A 227 0.36 14.83 -11.51
CA GLN A 227 -0.44 13.68 -11.89
C GLN A 227 -1.59 13.45 -10.88
N ALA A 228 -1.29 13.57 -9.57
CA ALA A 228 -2.26 13.38 -8.52
C ALA A 228 -3.36 14.44 -8.49
N ARG A 229 -3.06 15.71 -8.82
CA ARG A 229 -4.06 16.80 -8.87
C ARG A 229 -5.23 16.52 -9.81
N ARG A 230 -5.05 15.65 -10.81
CA ARG A 230 -6.09 15.26 -11.77
C ARG A 230 -6.97 14.13 -11.27
N ILE A 231 -6.68 13.59 -10.09
CA ILE A 231 -7.35 12.42 -9.53
C ILE A 231 -8.11 12.85 -8.26
N SER A 232 -9.43 12.75 -8.28
CA SER A 232 -10.21 12.97 -7.06
C SER A 232 -10.00 11.81 -6.07
N GLU A 233 -10.20 12.06 -4.78
CA GLU A 233 -10.12 11.01 -3.76
C GLU A 233 -11.04 9.81 -4.04
N SER A 234 -12.23 10.07 -4.60
CA SER A 234 -13.17 9.01 -4.98
C SER A 234 -12.62 8.15 -6.10
N GLN A 235 -12.04 8.76 -7.15
CA GLN A 235 -11.40 8.03 -8.26
C GLN A 235 -10.18 7.26 -7.78
N ALA A 236 -9.36 7.85 -6.90
CA ALA A 236 -8.22 7.19 -6.31
C ALA A 236 -8.63 5.93 -5.53
N ARG A 237 -9.63 6.04 -4.62
CA ARG A 237 -10.13 4.88 -3.86
C ARG A 237 -10.75 3.82 -4.77
N GLN A 238 -11.50 4.23 -5.79
CA GLN A 238 -12.06 3.30 -6.76
C GLN A 238 -10.95 2.53 -7.47
N ARG A 239 -9.95 3.22 -8.03
CA ARG A 239 -8.83 2.57 -8.73
C ARG A 239 -8.05 1.62 -7.84
N LEU A 240 -7.76 2.01 -6.60
CA LEU A 240 -7.05 1.17 -5.65
C LEU A 240 -7.86 -0.08 -5.26
N LEU A 241 -9.18 0.02 -5.14
CA LEU A 241 -10.05 -1.14 -4.90
C LEU A 241 -10.17 -2.05 -6.11
N GLU A 242 -10.23 -1.52 -7.33
CA GLU A 242 -10.18 -2.32 -8.57
C GLU A 242 -8.94 -3.21 -8.60
N LEU A 243 -7.77 -2.63 -8.33
CA LEU A 243 -6.49 -3.36 -8.28
C LEU A 243 -6.44 -4.35 -7.11
N TYR A 244 -6.99 -3.96 -5.97
CA TYR A 244 -7.10 -4.82 -4.80
C TYR A 244 -7.93 -6.07 -5.12
N PHE A 245 -9.18 -5.91 -5.61
CA PHE A 245 -10.02 -7.04 -5.99
C PHE A 245 -9.43 -7.82 -7.17
N GLY A 246 -8.79 -7.15 -8.12
CA GLY A 246 -8.01 -7.79 -9.17
C GLY A 246 -6.90 -8.71 -8.65
N SER A 247 -6.39 -8.45 -7.45
CA SER A 247 -5.37 -9.26 -6.79
C SER A 247 -5.96 -10.35 -5.89
N VAL A 248 -6.90 -9.99 -4.98
CA VAL A 248 -7.42 -10.95 -3.99
C VAL A 248 -8.65 -11.74 -4.49
N GLY A 249 -9.35 -11.22 -5.47
CA GLY A 249 -10.54 -11.84 -6.07
C GLY A 249 -11.81 -11.71 -5.24
N ILE A 250 -11.72 -11.95 -3.94
CA ILE A 250 -12.81 -11.89 -2.98
C ILE A 250 -12.38 -11.14 -1.73
N SER A 251 -13.28 -10.36 -1.13
CA SER A 251 -13.00 -9.65 0.12
C SER A 251 -14.29 -9.18 0.79
N ASN A 252 -14.17 -8.63 1.98
CA ASN A 252 -15.24 -7.96 2.71
C ASN A 252 -14.79 -6.58 3.21
N GLN A 253 -15.74 -5.80 3.72
CA GLN A 253 -15.45 -4.46 4.24
C GLN A 253 -14.32 -4.43 5.28
N HIS A 254 -14.30 -5.41 6.18
CA HIS A 254 -13.32 -5.48 7.26
C HIS A 254 -11.89 -5.62 6.73
N GLU A 255 -11.67 -6.52 5.76
CA GLU A 255 -10.36 -6.74 5.16
C GLU A 255 -9.87 -5.51 4.39
N VAL A 256 -10.78 -4.84 3.66
CA VAL A 256 -10.46 -3.56 2.97
C VAL A 256 -10.07 -2.48 3.99
N THR A 257 -10.88 -2.29 5.05
CA THR A 257 -10.57 -1.35 6.13
C THR A 257 -9.21 -1.67 6.77
N LYS A 258 -8.96 -2.95 7.04
CA LYS A 258 -7.72 -3.42 7.64
C LYS A 258 -6.50 -3.13 6.77
N LEU A 259 -6.59 -3.30 5.45
CA LEU A 259 -5.48 -3.04 4.54
C LEU A 259 -5.21 -1.54 4.38
N PHE A 260 -6.23 -0.78 4.01
CA PHE A 260 -6.07 0.63 3.62
C PHE A 260 -6.14 1.61 4.80
N GLY A 261 -6.72 1.23 5.93
CA GLY A 261 -6.94 2.11 7.07
C GLY A 261 -8.05 3.15 6.85
N TRP A 262 -8.86 3.02 5.80
CA TRP A 262 -9.98 3.93 5.54
C TRP A 262 -11.12 3.66 6.51
N SER A 263 -11.92 4.70 6.79
CA SER A 263 -13.11 4.52 7.63
C SER A 263 -14.12 3.58 6.95
N PRO A 264 -14.95 2.87 7.74
CA PRO A 264 -15.99 1.98 7.20
C PRO A 264 -16.92 2.67 6.21
N GLU A 265 -17.23 3.95 6.41
CA GLU A 265 -18.10 4.75 5.55
C GLU A 265 -17.45 4.99 4.18
N LEU A 266 -16.15 5.33 4.16
CA LEU A 266 -15.39 5.49 2.92
C LEU A 266 -15.26 4.18 2.16
N VAL A 267 -15.00 3.08 2.87
CA VAL A 267 -14.94 1.73 2.28
C VAL A 267 -16.28 1.36 1.67
N ASN A 268 -17.40 1.51 2.40
CA ASN A 268 -18.73 1.18 1.89
C ASN A 268 -19.10 2.00 0.66
N ARG A 269 -18.77 3.30 0.65
CA ARG A 269 -19.02 4.16 -0.50
C ARG A 269 -18.23 3.67 -1.73
N ALA A 270 -16.96 3.37 -1.56
CA ALA A 270 -16.10 2.90 -2.65
C ALA A 270 -16.52 1.50 -3.15
N LEU A 271 -16.87 0.56 -2.26
CA LEU A 271 -17.43 -0.74 -2.63
C LEU A 271 -18.75 -0.58 -3.39
N GLY A 272 -19.63 0.35 -2.96
CA GLY A 272 -20.90 0.66 -3.65
C GLY A 272 -20.69 1.12 -5.09
N VAL A 273 -19.64 1.92 -5.34
CA VAL A 273 -19.28 2.35 -6.72
C VAL A 273 -18.90 1.12 -7.59
N LEU A 274 -18.05 0.23 -7.07
CA LEU A 274 -17.63 -0.96 -7.81
C LEU A 274 -18.77 -1.95 -8.06
N VAL A 275 -19.70 -2.08 -7.11
CA VAL A 275 -20.92 -2.89 -7.30
C VAL A 275 -21.82 -2.26 -8.36
N GLY A 276 -22.04 -0.96 -8.31
CA GLY A 276 -22.84 -0.23 -9.28
C GLY A 276 -22.30 -0.32 -10.71
N SER A 277 -20.98 -0.33 -10.88
CA SER A 277 -20.30 -0.54 -12.17
C SER A 277 -20.12 -2.01 -12.55
N LYS A 278 -20.60 -2.95 -11.74
CA LYS A 278 -20.52 -4.40 -11.94
C LYS A 278 -19.08 -4.95 -11.99
N GLN A 279 -18.12 -4.22 -11.48
CA GLN A 279 -16.73 -4.69 -11.37
C GLN A 279 -16.59 -5.75 -10.28
N ILE A 280 -17.37 -5.64 -9.21
CA ILE A 280 -17.56 -6.65 -8.19
C ILE A 280 -19.04 -6.90 -7.95
N VAL A 281 -19.37 -8.02 -7.33
CA VAL A 281 -20.73 -8.38 -6.93
C VAL A 281 -20.79 -8.74 -5.45
N ALA A 282 -21.90 -8.43 -4.80
CA ALA A 282 -22.18 -8.95 -3.46
C ALA A 282 -22.52 -10.44 -3.58
N ALA A 283 -21.89 -11.29 -2.80
CA ALA A 283 -22.06 -12.73 -2.85
C ALA A 283 -21.96 -13.36 -1.45
N ALA A 284 -22.61 -14.49 -1.24
CA ALA A 284 -22.51 -15.25 0.00
C ALA A 284 -21.19 -16.05 0.03
N HIS A 285 -20.45 -15.94 1.14
CA HIS A 285 -19.30 -16.79 1.38
C HIS A 285 -19.76 -18.10 2.02
N PRO A 286 -19.28 -19.28 1.55
CA PRO A 286 -19.78 -20.57 2.07
C PRO A 286 -19.51 -20.80 3.56
N GLU A 287 -18.46 -20.20 4.11
CA GLU A 287 -17.96 -20.45 5.47
C GLU A 287 -18.06 -19.21 6.39
N ASP A 288 -18.60 -18.08 5.90
CA ASP A 288 -18.64 -16.81 6.63
C ASP A 288 -19.96 -16.08 6.38
N SER A 289 -20.69 -15.77 7.44
CA SER A 289 -21.98 -15.09 7.38
C SER A 289 -21.90 -13.58 7.11
N ARG A 290 -20.72 -12.98 7.14
CA ARG A 290 -20.53 -11.56 6.79
C ARG A 290 -20.88 -11.32 5.33
N GLN A 291 -21.12 -10.05 4.98
CA GLN A 291 -21.26 -9.66 3.59
C GLN A 291 -19.90 -9.68 2.90
N TRP A 292 -19.81 -10.43 1.80
CA TRP A 292 -18.65 -10.52 0.94
C TRP A 292 -18.90 -9.89 -0.41
N PHE A 293 -17.81 -9.52 -1.06
CA PHE A 293 -17.76 -9.02 -2.44
C PHE A 293 -16.75 -9.86 -3.21
N ALA A 294 -17.03 -10.10 -4.47
CA ALA A 294 -16.20 -10.94 -5.33
C ALA A 294 -16.16 -10.39 -6.75
N LEU A 295 -15.11 -10.72 -7.47
CA LEU A 295 -15.12 -10.59 -8.94
C LEU A 295 -16.21 -11.49 -9.51
N PRO A 296 -17.00 -11.04 -10.49
CA PRO A 296 -18.16 -11.80 -11.00
C PRO A 296 -17.84 -13.22 -11.46
N GLN A 297 -16.66 -13.42 -12.08
CA GLN A 297 -16.20 -14.71 -12.57
C GLN A 297 -15.86 -15.72 -11.47
N LEU A 298 -15.75 -15.30 -10.23
CA LEU A 298 -15.49 -16.15 -9.07
C LEU A 298 -16.77 -16.59 -8.35
N CYS A 299 -17.93 -16.21 -8.89
CA CYS A 299 -19.22 -16.59 -8.35
C CYS A 299 -19.91 -17.64 -9.21
N ARG A 300 -20.87 -18.33 -8.57
CA ARG A 300 -21.86 -19.22 -9.19
C ARG A 300 -23.26 -18.88 -8.67
N ALA A 301 -24.25 -19.15 -9.49
CA ALA A 301 -25.67 -19.04 -9.14
C ALA A 301 -26.09 -20.07 -8.10
#